data_f9a95377651eaf4be9fb7ba2e8c9d7ab
#
_entry.id   f9a95377651eaf4be9fb7ba2e8c9d7ab
#
_cell.length_a   1.000
_cell.length_b   1.000
_cell.length_c   1.000
_cell.angle_alpha   90.00
_cell.angle_beta   90.00
_cell.angle_gamma   90.00
#
_symmetry.space_group_name_H-M   'P 1'
#
loop_
_entity.id
_entity.type
_entity.pdbx_description
1 polymer ?
#
loop_
_entity_poly.entity_id
_entity_poly.type
_entity_poly.pdbx_seq_one_letter_code
_entity_poly.pdbx_strand_id
1 'polypeptide(L)'
;MPIDNNKYGVAWAQLSDEKGFNAPYGVTTAERRHPEFRTHGVGQCEWDGAVWPFATSQTLTGYIHYINSLCESDTTLAAHRDVLFMHMEKYVQSQHMRGKPYIGEYLDEVTGYWLKGDQERSRYYNHSTFNDMMIIGLCGIVPQKDNTLVVNPLVPEGKWSYFCLDNVLYHGKNITVLYDSTGMRYNQGKGLTVFVNGVKKAHSGRIEKLIVKL
;
A
#
# COMPACT_ATOMS: atom_id res chain seq x y z
N MET A 1 -5.45 -13.97 8.66
CA MET A 1 -5.72 -12.55 8.93
C MET A 1 -7.13 -12.39 9.45
N PRO A 2 -7.35 -11.60 10.51
CA PRO A 2 -8.70 -11.36 10.98
C PRO A 2 -9.47 -10.52 9.97
N ILE A 3 -10.59 -11.06 9.49
CA ILE A 3 -11.51 -10.41 8.54
C ILE A 3 -12.88 -10.12 9.19
N ASP A 4 -13.05 -10.45 10.46
CA ASP A 4 -14.26 -10.15 11.20
C ASP A 4 -14.23 -8.69 11.68
N ASN A 5 -14.94 -7.82 10.97
CA ASN A 5 -15.02 -6.39 11.24
C ASN A 5 -15.55 -6.07 12.64
N ASN A 6 -16.49 -6.87 13.14
CA ASN A 6 -17.08 -6.64 14.47
C ASN A 6 -16.08 -6.92 15.59
N LYS A 7 -15.15 -7.86 15.35
CA LYS A 7 -14.19 -8.30 16.35
C LYS A 7 -12.85 -7.60 16.24
N TYR A 8 -12.37 -7.32 15.03
CA TYR A 8 -11.00 -6.87 14.77
C TYR A 8 -10.89 -5.47 14.15
N GLY A 9 -12.01 -4.82 13.82
CA GLY A 9 -12.01 -3.47 13.26
C GLY A 9 -11.26 -2.45 14.13
N VAL A 10 -11.32 -2.61 15.45
CA VAL A 10 -10.59 -1.78 16.42
C VAL A 10 -9.08 -1.85 16.22
N ALA A 11 -8.54 -3.01 15.83
CA ALA A 11 -7.10 -3.16 15.55
C ALA A 11 -6.68 -2.33 14.32
N TRP A 12 -7.50 -2.31 13.27
CA TRP A 12 -7.23 -1.53 12.07
C TRP A 12 -7.39 -0.02 12.30
N ALA A 13 -8.28 0.41 13.20
CA ALA A 13 -8.44 1.81 13.60
C ALA A 13 -7.15 2.41 14.20
N GLN A 14 -6.27 1.58 14.78
CA GLN A 14 -4.97 2.02 15.29
C GLN A 14 -4.04 2.58 14.21
N LEU A 15 -4.27 2.25 12.92
CA LEU A 15 -3.49 2.81 11.82
C LEU A 15 -3.78 4.30 11.55
N SER A 16 -4.92 4.82 12.00
CA SER A 16 -5.24 6.26 11.92
C SER A 16 -5.00 7.00 13.25
N ASP A 17 -4.77 6.28 14.33
CA ASP A 17 -4.57 6.86 15.67
C ASP A 17 -3.12 7.28 15.89
N GLU A 18 -2.89 8.59 16.11
CA GLU A 18 -1.57 9.16 16.40
C GLU A 18 -0.97 8.67 17.73
N LYS A 19 -1.79 8.20 18.65
CA LYS A 19 -1.34 7.51 19.87
C LYS A 19 -1.24 6.00 19.69
N GLY A 20 -1.76 5.46 18.59
CA GLY A 20 -1.63 4.09 18.15
C GLY A 20 -0.35 3.89 17.35
N PHE A 21 -0.50 3.52 16.09
CA PHE A 21 0.64 3.21 15.19
C PHE A 21 0.89 4.28 14.12
N ASN A 22 0.12 5.38 14.11
CA ASN A 22 0.24 6.43 13.09
C ASN A 22 1.28 7.48 13.49
N ALA A 23 2.51 7.36 13.00
CA ALA A 23 3.54 8.37 13.17
C ALA A 23 3.73 9.22 11.90
N PRO A 24 4.41 10.39 11.99
CA PRO A 24 4.68 11.25 10.82
C PRO A 24 5.32 10.52 9.64
N TYR A 25 6.25 9.60 9.88
CA TYR A 25 6.98 8.90 8.82
C TYR A 25 6.55 7.44 8.60
N GLY A 26 5.43 7.00 9.17
CA GLY A 26 4.88 5.68 8.84
C GLY A 26 4.25 4.94 10.02
N VAL A 27 4.13 3.64 9.85
CA VAL A 27 3.57 2.73 10.85
C VAL A 27 4.67 2.34 11.84
N THR A 28 4.47 2.64 13.13
CA THR A 28 5.41 2.24 14.20
C THR A 28 5.32 0.75 14.51
N THR A 29 6.37 0.18 15.06
CA THR A 29 6.41 -1.24 15.47
C THR A 29 5.83 -1.50 16.87
N ALA A 30 5.61 -0.44 17.63
CA ALA A 30 4.93 -0.46 18.92
C ALA A 30 3.88 0.65 18.99
N GLU A 31 2.90 0.49 19.86
CA GLU A 31 1.87 1.49 20.09
C GLU A 31 2.44 2.72 20.80
N ARG A 32 2.27 3.91 20.22
CA ARG A 32 2.92 5.16 20.68
C ARG A 32 2.49 5.61 22.09
N ARG A 33 1.36 5.11 22.59
CA ARG A 33 0.91 5.38 23.97
C ARG A 33 1.51 4.42 24.99
N HIS A 34 2.25 3.38 24.57
CA HIS A 34 2.82 2.42 25.49
C HIS A 34 3.97 3.06 26.30
N PRO A 35 4.05 2.84 27.63
CA PRO A 35 5.10 3.44 28.46
C PRO A 35 6.53 3.10 28.03
N GLU A 36 6.72 1.92 27.44
CA GLU A 36 8.03 1.44 26.94
C GLU A 36 8.32 1.88 25.49
N PHE A 37 7.49 2.76 24.91
CA PHE A 37 7.69 3.22 23.54
C PHE A 37 9.02 3.99 23.42
N ARG A 38 9.93 3.53 22.55
CA ARG A 38 11.24 4.14 22.27
C ARG A 38 12.17 4.27 23.49
N THR A 39 12.05 3.37 24.47
CA THR A 39 12.85 3.42 25.70
C THR A 39 14.20 2.72 25.59
N HIS A 40 14.40 1.83 24.62
CA HIS A 40 15.63 1.04 24.48
C HIS A 40 16.82 1.82 23.91
N GLY A 41 16.60 3.04 23.42
CA GLY A 41 17.65 3.92 22.91
C GLY A 41 18.09 3.59 21.48
N VAL A 42 18.81 4.56 20.89
CA VAL A 42 19.30 4.47 19.52
C VAL A 42 20.43 3.44 19.39
N GLY A 43 20.38 2.61 18.38
CA GLY A 43 21.41 1.60 18.08
C GLY A 43 21.15 0.23 18.66
N GLN A 44 20.13 0.08 19.50
CA GLN A 44 19.58 -1.21 19.90
C GLN A 44 18.68 -1.77 18.78
N CYS A 45 18.08 -2.93 18.96
CA CYS A 45 17.07 -3.45 18.06
C CYS A 45 15.76 -2.72 18.32
N GLU A 46 15.46 -1.68 17.54
CA GLU A 46 14.42 -0.69 17.84
C GLU A 46 13.01 -1.12 17.37
N TRP A 47 12.61 -2.34 17.77
CA TRP A 47 11.25 -2.84 17.58
C TRP A 47 10.27 -2.28 18.62
N ASP A 48 10.72 -1.41 19.46
CA ASP A 48 9.95 -0.71 20.49
C ASP A 48 9.32 0.61 20.00
N GLY A 49 9.27 0.84 18.66
CA GLY A 49 8.57 2.00 18.14
C GLY A 49 9.09 2.62 16.84
N ALA A 50 10.33 2.33 16.43
CA ALA A 50 10.84 2.81 15.14
C ALA A 50 9.97 2.31 13.98
N VAL A 51 9.98 3.03 12.85
CA VAL A 51 9.33 2.58 11.61
C VAL A 51 10.26 1.63 10.88
N TRP A 52 9.80 0.40 10.68
CA TRP A 52 10.51 -0.62 9.93
C TRP A 52 9.80 -0.87 8.60
N PRO A 53 10.41 -0.64 7.45
CA PRO A 53 9.81 -0.94 6.13
C PRO A 53 9.30 -2.36 6.02
N PHE A 54 10.01 -3.33 6.60
CA PHE A 54 9.57 -4.73 6.65
C PHE A 54 8.23 -4.89 7.40
N ALA A 55 8.12 -4.35 8.62
CA ALA A 55 6.89 -4.39 9.41
C ALA A 55 5.75 -3.60 8.76
N THR A 56 6.07 -2.43 8.20
CA THR A 56 5.12 -1.61 7.43
C THR A 56 4.54 -2.41 6.27
N SER A 57 5.39 -3.11 5.50
CA SER A 57 4.95 -3.93 4.36
C SER A 57 4.01 -5.05 4.78
N GLN A 58 4.31 -5.74 5.88
CA GLN A 58 3.45 -6.81 6.41
C GLN A 58 2.10 -6.26 6.86
N THR A 59 2.13 -5.15 7.60
CA THR A 59 0.92 -4.50 8.13
C THR A 59 0.03 -4.00 6.99
N LEU A 60 0.58 -3.27 6.03
CA LEU A 60 -0.20 -2.71 4.92
C LEU A 60 -0.67 -3.79 3.95
N THR A 61 0.11 -4.86 3.71
CA THR A 61 -0.38 -6.02 2.94
C THR A 61 -1.59 -6.65 3.63
N GLY A 62 -1.51 -6.83 4.94
CA GLY A 62 -2.65 -7.30 5.71
C GLY A 62 -3.87 -6.38 5.63
N TYR A 63 -3.63 -5.08 5.66
CA TYR A 63 -4.69 -4.08 5.55
C TYR A 63 -5.32 -4.05 4.15
N ILE A 64 -4.52 -4.21 3.09
CA ILE A 64 -5.02 -4.40 1.71
C ILE A 64 -5.96 -5.61 1.62
N HIS A 65 -5.57 -6.75 2.22
CA HIS A 65 -6.44 -7.94 2.25
C HIS A 65 -7.74 -7.69 3.03
N TYR A 66 -7.66 -6.98 4.14
CA TYR A 66 -8.84 -6.58 4.91
C TYR A 66 -9.78 -5.71 4.07
N ILE A 67 -9.28 -4.64 3.44
CA ILE A 67 -10.09 -3.75 2.59
C ILE A 67 -10.73 -4.53 1.44
N ASN A 68 -9.99 -5.44 0.79
CA ASN A 68 -10.53 -6.29 -0.28
C ASN A 68 -11.59 -7.30 0.20
N SER A 69 -11.69 -7.58 1.51
CA SER A 69 -12.72 -8.44 2.10
C SER A 69 -14.02 -7.70 2.42
N LEU A 70 -13.99 -6.36 2.46
CA LEU A 70 -15.19 -5.55 2.67
C LEU A 70 -16.09 -5.61 1.44
N CYS A 71 -17.40 -5.56 1.66
CA CYS A 71 -18.34 -5.43 0.55
C CYS A 71 -18.33 -4.00 -0.01
N GLU A 72 -18.69 -3.84 -1.28
CA GLU A 72 -18.69 -2.53 -1.94
C GLU A 72 -19.69 -1.54 -1.31
N SER A 73 -20.71 -2.04 -0.63
CA SER A 73 -21.70 -1.23 0.11
C SER A 73 -21.25 -0.86 1.52
N ASP A 74 -20.05 -1.29 1.96
CA ASP A 74 -19.53 -0.94 3.28
C ASP A 74 -19.22 0.56 3.35
N THR A 75 -19.90 1.25 4.26
CA THR A 75 -19.80 2.72 4.43
C THR A 75 -18.43 3.16 4.92
N THR A 76 -17.61 2.25 5.45
CA THR A 76 -16.26 2.54 5.94
C THR A 76 -15.17 2.37 4.86
N LEU A 77 -15.52 1.79 3.71
CA LEU A 77 -14.56 1.45 2.65
C LEU A 77 -13.75 2.66 2.16
N ALA A 78 -14.39 3.81 1.98
CA ALA A 78 -13.70 5.04 1.56
C ALA A 78 -12.66 5.49 2.59
N ALA A 79 -13.02 5.50 3.87
CA ALA A 79 -12.11 5.87 4.95
C ALA A 79 -10.92 4.90 5.05
N HIS A 80 -11.14 3.59 4.86
CA HIS A 80 -10.05 2.61 4.84
C HIS A 80 -9.10 2.81 3.65
N ARG A 81 -9.62 3.18 2.48
CA ARG A 81 -8.79 3.53 1.31
C ARG A 81 -7.94 4.79 1.58
N ASP A 82 -8.51 5.81 2.22
CA ASP A 82 -7.78 7.02 2.60
C ASP A 82 -6.65 6.72 3.59
N VAL A 83 -6.88 5.88 4.60
CA VAL A 83 -5.85 5.45 5.57
C VAL A 83 -4.74 4.67 4.88
N LEU A 84 -5.07 3.72 4.00
CA LEU A 84 -4.07 2.99 3.22
C LEU A 84 -3.23 3.96 2.38
N PHE A 85 -3.87 4.85 1.66
CA PHE A 85 -3.20 5.81 0.78
C PHE A 85 -2.27 6.74 1.57
N MET A 86 -2.71 7.26 2.71
CA MET A 86 -1.89 8.06 3.62
C MET A 86 -0.61 7.31 4.04
N HIS A 87 -0.71 6.05 4.43
CA HIS A 87 0.47 5.27 4.82
C HIS A 87 1.37 4.94 3.64
N MET A 88 0.83 4.72 2.45
CA MET A 88 1.63 4.56 1.23
C MET A 88 2.37 5.86 0.87
N GLU A 89 1.76 7.03 1.01
CA GLU A 89 2.43 8.32 0.84
C GLU A 89 3.59 8.51 1.83
N LYS A 90 3.36 8.22 3.12
CA LYS A 90 4.41 8.26 4.15
C LYS A 90 5.56 7.30 3.82
N TYR A 91 5.24 6.11 3.33
CA TYR A 91 6.25 5.13 2.94
C TYR A 91 7.09 5.63 1.75
N VAL A 92 6.46 6.22 0.73
CA VAL A 92 7.19 6.86 -0.39
C VAL A 92 8.08 7.99 0.12
N GLN A 93 7.53 8.89 0.93
CA GLN A 93 8.26 10.04 1.47
C GLN A 93 9.47 9.64 2.30
N SER A 94 9.43 8.48 2.97
CA SER A 94 10.55 7.98 3.76
C SER A 94 11.71 7.43 2.91
N GLN A 95 11.51 7.13 1.62
CA GLN A 95 12.48 6.43 0.76
C GLN A 95 13.58 7.34 0.22
N HIS A 96 14.17 8.15 1.08
CA HIS A 96 15.33 8.97 0.73
C HIS A 96 16.25 9.19 1.93
N MET A 97 17.50 9.46 1.65
CA MET A 97 18.48 9.90 2.64
C MET A 97 19.41 10.92 2.00
N ARG A 98 19.59 12.10 2.64
CA ARG A 98 20.45 13.18 2.14
C ARG A 98 20.14 13.57 0.68
N GLY A 99 18.84 13.62 0.33
CA GLY A 99 18.38 14.00 -1.00
C GLY A 99 18.55 12.95 -2.10
N LYS A 100 18.91 11.71 -1.76
CA LYS A 100 19.05 10.60 -2.71
C LYS A 100 18.04 9.49 -2.38
N PRO A 101 17.56 8.73 -3.37
CA PRO A 101 16.76 7.54 -3.13
C PRO A 101 17.49 6.58 -2.19
N TYR A 102 16.80 6.16 -1.15
CA TYR A 102 17.34 5.26 -0.14
C TYR A 102 16.22 4.51 0.56
N ILE A 103 16.46 3.26 0.86
CA ILE A 103 15.64 2.47 1.78
C ILE A 103 16.58 1.65 2.66
N GLY A 104 16.38 1.72 3.96
CA GLY A 104 17.20 1.05 4.96
C GLY A 104 16.39 0.11 5.85
N GLU A 105 17.01 -0.28 6.94
CA GLU A 105 16.44 -1.23 7.89
C GLU A 105 15.30 -0.61 8.70
N TYR A 106 15.55 0.54 9.35
CA TYR A 106 14.54 1.29 10.09
C TYR A 106 14.89 2.77 10.24
N LEU A 107 13.87 3.57 10.46
CA LEU A 107 13.96 5.02 10.58
C LEU A 107 13.21 5.54 11.82
N ASP A 108 13.63 6.70 12.26
CA ASP A 108 12.95 7.46 13.31
C ASP A 108 11.56 7.87 12.85
N GLU A 109 10.57 7.58 13.64
CA GLU A 109 9.15 7.72 13.31
C GLU A 109 8.68 9.18 13.25
N VAL A 110 9.45 10.10 13.84
CA VAL A 110 9.11 11.54 13.90
C VAL A 110 9.89 12.35 12.89
N THR A 111 11.19 12.06 12.72
CA THR A 111 12.09 12.84 11.87
C THR A 111 12.34 12.24 10.51
N GLY A 112 12.05 10.96 10.33
CA GLY A 112 12.34 10.22 9.10
C GLY A 112 13.84 9.93 8.91
N TYR A 113 14.66 10.14 9.93
CA TYR A 113 16.10 9.84 9.86
C TYR A 113 16.34 8.33 9.91
N TRP A 114 17.12 7.80 8.97
CA TRP A 114 17.52 6.41 8.95
C TRP A 114 18.55 6.11 10.02
N LEU A 115 18.14 5.44 11.10
CA LEU A 115 18.92 5.28 12.32
C LEU A 115 20.20 4.43 12.15
N LYS A 116 20.24 3.59 11.13
CA LYS A 116 21.45 2.87 10.70
C LYS A 116 21.81 3.16 9.24
N GLY A 117 21.45 4.33 8.73
CA GLY A 117 21.57 4.65 7.31
C GLY A 117 22.99 4.62 6.76
N ASP A 118 24.00 4.89 7.60
CA ASP A 118 25.40 4.86 7.19
C ASP A 118 26.03 3.45 7.27
N GLN A 119 25.33 2.46 7.81
CA GLN A 119 25.81 1.07 7.87
C GLN A 119 25.47 0.35 6.56
N GLU A 120 26.47 -0.26 5.94
CA GLU A 120 26.33 -0.95 4.65
C GLU A 120 25.28 -2.06 4.68
N ARG A 121 25.22 -2.83 5.76
CA ARG A 121 24.22 -3.91 5.96
C ARG A 121 22.77 -3.42 6.00
N SER A 122 22.56 -2.15 6.33
CA SER A 122 21.24 -1.53 6.41
C SER A 122 20.72 -1.05 5.07
N ARG A 123 21.61 -0.91 4.08
CA ARG A 123 21.23 -0.42 2.76
C ARG A 123 20.42 -1.47 2.02
N TYR A 124 19.34 -1.02 1.39
CA TYR A 124 18.51 -1.86 0.53
C TYR A 124 17.87 -3.06 1.28
N TYR A 125 17.60 -2.88 2.56
CA TYR A 125 17.18 -3.96 3.45
C TYR A 125 15.82 -4.58 3.10
N ASN A 126 14.88 -3.81 2.55
CA ASN A 126 13.53 -4.29 2.24
C ASN A 126 12.91 -3.50 1.09
N HIS A 127 13.09 -3.96 -0.13
CA HIS A 127 12.88 -3.12 -1.30
C HIS A 127 11.71 -3.56 -2.17
N SER A 128 11.49 -4.85 -2.35
CA SER A 128 10.50 -5.39 -3.28
C SER A 128 9.07 -5.24 -2.76
N THR A 129 8.85 -5.40 -1.46
CA THR A 129 7.52 -5.41 -0.85
C THR A 129 6.75 -4.10 -1.00
N PHE A 130 7.44 -2.96 -1.17
CA PHE A 130 6.77 -1.72 -1.52
C PHE A 130 6.08 -1.81 -2.89
N ASN A 131 6.78 -2.37 -3.89
CA ASN A 131 6.22 -2.55 -5.23
C ASN A 131 5.03 -3.52 -5.21
N ASP A 132 5.09 -4.56 -4.38
CA ASP A 132 3.97 -5.49 -4.21
C ASP A 132 2.70 -4.75 -3.74
N MET A 133 2.83 -3.84 -2.77
CA MET A 133 1.70 -3.03 -2.30
C MET A 133 1.19 -2.04 -3.34
N MET A 134 2.06 -1.50 -4.20
CA MET A 134 1.64 -0.69 -5.34
C MET A 134 0.80 -1.54 -6.32
N ILE A 135 1.27 -2.75 -6.65
CA ILE A 135 0.61 -3.64 -7.62
C ILE A 135 -0.70 -4.19 -7.07
N ILE A 136 -0.68 -4.81 -5.87
CA ILE A 136 -1.86 -5.49 -5.30
C ILE A 136 -2.83 -4.52 -4.60
N GLY A 137 -2.31 -3.41 -4.08
CA GLY A 137 -3.10 -2.42 -3.36
C GLY A 137 -3.56 -1.28 -4.26
N LEU A 138 -2.70 -0.32 -4.54
CA LEU A 138 -3.13 0.91 -5.22
C LEU A 138 -3.56 0.67 -6.67
N CYS A 139 -2.83 -0.15 -7.45
CA CYS A 139 -3.24 -0.53 -8.81
C CYS A 139 -4.25 -1.68 -8.83
N GLY A 140 -4.32 -2.47 -7.77
CA GLY A 140 -5.41 -3.36 -7.44
C GLY A 140 -5.44 -4.72 -8.14
N ILE A 141 -4.31 -5.29 -8.57
CA ILE A 141 -4.31 -6.69 -9.03
C ILE A 141 -4.45 -7.61 -7.82
N VAL A 142 -5.62 -8.22 -7.65
CA VAL A 142 -5.92 -9.15 -6.56
C VAL A 142 -5.71 -10.58 -7.04
N PRO A 143 -4.62 -11.28 -6.62
CA PRO A 143 -4.31 -12.63 -7.10
C PRO A 143 -5.43 -13.64 -6.79
N GLN A 144 -5.78 -14.43 -7.79
CA GLN A 144 -6.77 -15.52 -7.70
C GLN A 144 -6.11 -16.87 -7.95
N LYS A 145 -6.70 -17.94 -7.41
CA LYS A 145 -6.20 -19.32 -7.61
C LYS A 145 -6.60 -19.90 -8.97
N ASP A 146 -7.67 -19.40 -9.54
CA ASP A 146 -8.21 -19.82 -10.83
C ASP A 146 -7.79 -18.86 -11.97
N ASN A 147 -8.25 -19.14 -13.20
CA ASN A 147 -7.99 -18.30 -14.36
C ASN A 147 -8.86 -17.03 -14.37
N THR A 148 -8.99 -16.38 -13.23
CA THR A 148 -9.70 -15.11 -13.07
C THR A 148 -8.72 -14.01 -12.73
N LEU A 149 -8.83 -12.87 -13.38
CA LEU A 149 -8.16 -11.64 -13.03
C LEU A 149 -9.19 -10.73 -12.33
N VAL A 150 -8.90 -10.40 -11.07
CA VAL A 150 -9.64 -9.38 -10.33
C VAL A 150 -8.78 -8.14 -10.25
N VAL A 151 -9.33 -7.00 -10.70
CA VAL A 151 -8.71 -5.68 -10.59
C VAL A 151 -9.59 -4.81 -9.70
N ASN A 152 -9.10 -4.44 -8.53
CA ASN A 152 -9.79 -3.60 -7.54
C ASN A 152 -8.84 -2.52 -7.00
N PRO A 153 -8.59 -1.43 -7.74
CA PRO A 153 -7.70 -0.38 -7.29
C PRO A 153 -8.20 0.26 -5.99
N LEU A 154 -7.31 0.37 -5.01
CA LEU A 154 -7.63 0.96 -3.71
C LEU A 154 -7.23 2.44 -3.61
N VAL A 155 -6.81 3.06 -4.69
CA VAL A 155 -6.59 4.51 -4.76
C VAL A 155 -7.91 5.22 -4.47
N PRO A 156 -7.95 6.15 -3.49
CA PRO A 156 -9.15 6.93 -3.21
C PRO A 156 -9.52 7.82 -4.40
N GLU A 157 -10.80 8.09 -4.54
CA GLU A 157 -11.30 8.94 -5.62
C GLU A 157 -10.64 10.33 -5.59
N GLY A 158 -10.22 10.80 -6.76
CA GLY A 158 -9.60 12.12 -6.93
C GLY A 158 -8.12 12.24 -6.51
N LYS A 159 -7.53 11.23 -5.87
CA LYS A 159 -6.12 11.28 -5.46
C LYS A 159 -5.16 11.19 -6.65
N TRP A 160 -5.45 10.34 -7.61
CA TRP A 160 -4.68 10.25 -8.86
C TRP A 160 -5.55 10.57 -10.05
N SER A 161 -5.01 11.38 -10.96
CA SER A 161 -5.68 11.67 -12.23
C SER A 161 -5.49 10.54 -13.24
N TYR A 162 -4.41 9.77 -13.12
CA TYR A 162 -4.09 8.65 -13.99
C TYR A 162 -3.06 7.73 -13.36
N PHE A 163 -3.05 6.48 -13.77
CA PHE A 163 -1.96 5.53 -13.58
C PHE A 163 -1.96 4.48 -14.70
N CYS A 164 -0.81 3.86 -14.90
CA CYS A 164 -0.68 2.70 -15.78
C CYS A 164 0.26 1.69 -15.13
N LEU A 165 -0.24 0.50 -14.89
CA LEU A 165 0.54 -0.67 -14.53
C LEU A 165 0.57 -1.56 -15.77
N ASP A 166 1.71 -1.59 -16.45
CA ASP A 166 1.85 -2.22 -17.75
C ASP A 166 2.71 -3.49 -17.70
N ASN A 167 2.36 -4.43 -18.57
CA ASN A 167 3.13 -5.63 -18.84
C ASN A 167 3.39 -6.52 -17.60
N VAL A 168 2.40 -6.64 -16.71
CA VAL A 168 2.47 -7.55 -15.56
C VAL A 168 2.17 -8.97 -15.99
N LEU A 169 3.11 -9.89 -15.76
CA LEU A 169 2.88 -11.31 -16.05
C LEU A 169 1.99 -11.94 -14.98
N TYR A 170 0.80 -12.39 -15.39
CA TYR A 170 -0.18 -13.03 -14.52
C TYR A 170 -0.80 -14.23 -15.22
N HIS A 171 -0.68 -15.44 -14.64
CA HIS A 171 -1.16 -16.70 -15.21
C HIS A 171 -0.74 -16.91 -16.70
N GLY A 172 0.49 -16.53 -17.04
CA GLY A 172 1.02 -16.65 -18.40
C GLY A 172 0.47 -15.63 -19.40
N LYS A 173 -0.26 -14.62 -18.95
CA LYS A 173 -0.78 -13.51 -19.76
C LYS A 173 -0.12 -12.19 -19.35
N ASN A 174 0.08 -11.29 -20.29
CA ASN A 174 0.50 -9.93 -20.03
C ASN A 174 -0.73 -9.07 -19.70
N ILE A 175 -0.75 -8.49 -18.52
CA ILE A 175 -1.84 -7.64 -18.03
C ILE A 175 -1.41 -6.18 -18.04
N THR A 176 -2.28 -5.30 -18.53
CA THR A 176 -2.16 -3.86 -18.37
C THR A 176 -3.41 -3.34 -17.65
N VAL A 177 -3.21 -2.62 -16.56
CA VAL A 177 -4.26 -1.90 -15.82
C VAL A 177 -4.01 -0.41 -15.99
N LEU A 178 -4.96 0.29 -16.58
CA LEU A 178 -4.85 1.70 -16.91
C LEU A 178 -6.04 2.46 -16.34
N TYR A 179 -5.77 3.57 -15.64
CA TYR A 179 -6.76 4.53 -15.22
C TYR A 179 -6.46 5.91 -15.79
N ASP A 180 -7.47 6.57 -16.33
CA ASP A 180 -7.40 7.93 -16.87
C ASP A 180 -8.71 8.67 -16.54
N SER A 181 -8.66 9.61 -15.60
CA SER A 181 -9.86 10.35 -15.14
C SER A 181 -10.49 11.22 -16.22
N THR A 182 -9.73 11.58 -17.24
CA THR A 182 -10.20 12.44 -18.36
C THR A 182 -10.36 11.69 -19.66
N GLY A 183 -9.63 10.58 -19.84
CA GLY A 183 -9.53 9.83 -21.10
C GLY A 183 -8.53 10.42 -22.11
N MET A 184 -7.92 11.56 -21.79
CA MET A 184 -7.02 12.27 -22.72
C MET A 184 -5.55 11.84 -22.60
N ARG A 185 -5.15 11.29 -21.43
CA ARG A 185 -3.76 10.93 -21.18
C ARG A 185 -3.28 9.76 -22.02
N TYR A 186 -4.10 8.71 -22.11
CA TYR A 186 -3.75 7.47 -22.79
C TYR A 186 -4.59 7.21 -24.06
N ASN A 187 -5.60 8.04 -24.34
CA ASN A 187 -6.50 7.88 -25.48
C ASN A 187 -7.21 6.51 -25.53
N GLN A 188 -7.49 5.92 -24.37
CA GLN A 188 -8.21 4.64 -24.22
C GLN A 188 -9.64 4.79 -23.67
N GLY A 189 -10.08 6.05 -23.52
CA GLY A 189 -11.34 6.41 -22.88
C GLY A 189 -11.15 6.79 -21.41
N LYS A 190 -12.14 7.50 -20.85
CA LYS A 190 -12.16 7.90 -19.45
C LYS A 190 -12.41 6.69 -18.55
N GLY A 191 -11.66 6.58 -17.45
CA GLY A 191 -11.90 5.59 -16.40
C GLY A 191 -10.88 4.47 -16.33
N LEU A 192 -11.28 3.34 -15.77
CA LEU A 192 -10.43 2.15 -15.55
C LEU A 192 -10.56 1.19 -16.73
N THR A 193 -9.44 0.77 -17.30
CA THR A 193 -9.39 -0.18 -18.41
C THR A 193 -8.41 -1.31 -18.11
N VAL A 194 -8.80 -2.54 -18.43
CA VAL A 194 -7.97 -3.74 -18.28
C VAL A 194 -7.74 -4.37 -19.65
N PHE A 195 -6.46 -4.60 -19.96
CA PHE A 195 -6.04 -5.31 -21.15
C PHE A 195 -5.40 -6.65 -20.78
N VAL A 196 -5.61 -7.65 -21.61
CA VAL A 196 -4.97 -8.97 -21.53
C VAL A 196 -4.32 -9.24 -22.87
N ASN A 197 -3.01 -9.43 -22.90
CA ASN A 197 -2.21 -9.57 -24.12
C ASN A 197 -2.49 -8.46 -25.15
N GLY A 198 -2.59 -7.22 -24.71
CA GLY A 198 -2.88 -6.05 -25.53
C GLY A 198 -4.34 -5.89 -25.98
N VAL A 199 -5.23 -6.85 -25.64
CA VAL A 199 -6.65 -6.79 -25.99
C VAL A 199 -7.46 -6.25 -24.81
N LYS A 200 -8.25 -5.20 -25.03
CA LYS A 200 -9.16 -4.64 -24.04
C LYS A 200 -10.22 -5.66 -23.62
N LYS A 201 -10.28 -6.02 -22.35
CA LYS A 201 -11.17 -7.05 -21.79
C LYS A 201 -12.24 -6.50 -20.85
N ALA A 202 -11.94 -5.42 -20.14
CA ALA A 202 -12.90 -4.77 -19.26
C ALA A 202 -12.68 -3.26 -19.22
N HIS A 203 -13.74 -2.51 -18.93
CA HIS A 203 -13.71 -1.07 -18.81
C HIS A 203 -14.82 -0.58 -17.90
N SER A 204 -14.51 0.47 -17.12
CA SER A 204 -15.48 1.27 -16.35
C SER A 204 -15.11 2.74 -16.43
N GLY A 205 -16.10 3.62 -16.45
CA GLY A 205 -15.90 5.08 -16.46
C GLY A 205 -15.32 5.66 -15.16
N ARG A 206 -15.14 4.83 -14.13
CA ARG A 206 -14.60 5.20 -12.80
C ARG A 206 -13.72 4.09 -12.24
N ILE A 207 -13.07 4.35 -11.10
CA ILE A 207 -12.38 3.31 -10.32
C ILE A 207 -13.43 2.46 -9.62
N GLU A 208 -13.52 1.20 -10.02
CA GLU A 208 -14.34 0.19 -9.37
C GLU A 208 -13.74 -1.21 -9.62
N LYS A 209 -14.25 -2.21 -8.94
CA LYS A 209 -13.80 -3.60 -9.08
C LYS A 209 -14.22 -4.16 -10.44
N LEU A 210 -13.25 -4.67 -11.20
CA LEU A 210 -13.45 -5.36 -12.46
C LEU A 210 -13.01 -6.83 -12.36
N ILE A 211 -13.75 -7.73 -13.00
CA ILE A 211 -13.46 -9.17 -13.03
C ILE A 211 -13.37 -9.61 -14.47
N VAL A 212 -12.28 -10.26 -14.83
CA VAL A 212 -11.99 -10.76 -16.19
C VAL A 212 -11.64 -12.24 -16.13
N LYS A 213 -12.27 -13.07 -16.96
CA LYS A 213 -11.80 -14.45 -17.20
C LYS A 213 -10.66 -14.43 -18.21
N LEU A 214 -9.56 -15.14 -17.89
CA LEU A 214 -8.34 -15.18 -18.70
C LEU A 214 -8.37 -16.27 -19.78
#